data_436bb316bcc9f903a3f12e0844d44f51
#
_entry.id   436bb316bcc9f903a3f12e0844d44f51
#
_cell.length_a   1.000
_cell.length_b   1.000
_cell.length_c   1.000
_cell.angle_alpha   90.00
_cell.angle_beta   90.00
_cell.angle_gamma   90.00
#
_symmetry.space_group_name_H-M   'P 1'
#
loop_
_entity.id
_entity.type
_entity.pdbx_description
1 polymer ?
#
loop_
_entity_poly.entity_id
_entity_poly.type
_entity_poly.pdbx_seq_one_letter_code
_entity_poly.pdbx_strand_id
1 'polypeptide(L)'
;QYPATHAVNGELYFRPESPGLMVCPVDETPSEPCDARPEELDVAIAMDRMQSVTTLPVDRVLHSWAGLRAFAEDRRPVVGRDPRNDRFCWLAGQGGFGLQTSPALGALVAAHLNHGAVVNGDIDIHRLFS
;
A
#
# COMPACT_ATOMS: atom_id res chain seq x y z
N GLN A 1 -17.09 20.13 -1.27
CA GLN A 1 -16.48 18.80 -1.47
C GLN A 1 -14.98 18.99 -1.42
N TYR A 2 -14.29 18.29 -0.52
CA TYR A 2 -12.83 18.36 -0.39
C TYR A 2 -12.17 17.33 -1.33
N PRO A 3 -11.01 17.62 -1.91
CA PRO A 3 -10.23 16.61 -2.66
C PRO A 3 -9.65 15.55 -1.73
N ALA A 4 -9.18 14.44 -2.30
CA ALA A 4 -8.26 13.56 -1.60
C ALA A 4 -6.96 14.32 -1.35
N THR A 5 -6.49 14.29 -0.12
CA THR A 5 -5.36 15.10 0.35
C THR A 5 -4.32 14.20 1.00
N HIS A 6 -3.04 14.43 0.66
CA HIS A 6 -1.90 13.77 1.28
C HIS A 6 -1.04 14.80 1.98
N ALA A 7 -0.59 14.49 3.19
CA ALA A 7 0.42 15.28 3.87
C ALA A 7 1.77 15.14 3.14
N VAL A 8 2.51 16.24 3.05
CA VAL A 8 3.79 16.29 2.31
C VAL A 8 4.84 15.33 2.90
N ASN A 9 4.81 15.13 4.22
CA ASN A 9 5.69 14.17 4.91
C ASN A 9 5.28 12.69 4.72
N GLY A 10 4.15 12.43 4.03
CA GLY A 10 3.68 11.09 3.76
C GLY A 10 3.01 10.37 4.94
N GLU A 11 2.87 11.01 6.10
CA GLU A 11 2.38 10.36 7.33
C GLU A 11 0.85 10.37 7.49
N LEU A 12 0.14 10.98 6.57
CA LEU A 12 -1.32 11.08 6.61
C LEU A 12 -1.89 11.25 5.21
N TYR A 13 -2.99 10.58 4.94
CA TYR A 13 -3.89 11.01 3.87
C TYR A 13 -5.35 10.91 4.32
N PHE A 14 -6.19 11.73 3.73
CA PHE A 14 -7.62 11.71 3.98
C PHE A 14 -8.42 12.08 2.73
N ARG A 15 -9.66 11.64 2.69
CA ARG A 15 -10.60 11.95 1.62
C ARG A 15 -12.03 12.01 2.15
N PRO A 16 -12.94 12.71 1.45
CA PRO A 16 -14.37 12.62 1.73
C PRO A 16 -14.86 11.17 1.61
N GLU A 17 -15.59 10.73 2.61
CA GLU A 17 -16.29 9.44 2.65
C GLU A 17 -17.58 9.65 3.41
N SER A 18 -18.73 9.44 2.75
CA SER A 18 -20.03 9.68 3.41
C SER A 18 -20.27 8.67 4.54
N PRO A 19 -20.64 9.11 5.73
CA PRO A 19 -21.08 10.46 6.14
C PRO A 19 -19.96 11.37 6.70
N GLY A 20 -18.69 11.12 6.46
CA GLY A 20 -17.59 11.89 7.05
C GLY A 20 -16.32 11.94 6.20
N LEU A 21 -15.20 11.62 6.82
CA LEU A 21 -13.90 11.52 6.20
C LEU A 21 -13.29 10.14 6.47
N MET A 22 -12.69 9.55 5.46
CA MET A 22 -11.73 8.47 5.66
C MET A 22 -10.36 9.09 5.93
N VAL A 23 -9.72 8.65 6.99
CA VAL A 23 -8.38 9.10 7.41
C VAL A 23 -7.48 7.89 7.55
N CYS A 24 -6.26 7.97 7.03
CA CYS A 24 -5.25 6.92 7.16
C CYS A 24 -3.95 7.52 7.71
N PRO A 25 -3.45 7.05 8.85
CA PRO A 25 -2.18 7.51 9.44
C PRO A 25 -0.94 6.97 8.73
N VAL A 26 -1.11 6.09 7.72
CA VAL A 26 -0.01 5.50 6.95
C VAL A 26 1.04 4.81 7.85
N ASP A 27 0.58 4.18 8.91
CA ASP A 27 1.44 3.36 9.76
C ASP A 27 2.03 2.17 8.99
N GLU A 28 3.24 1.81 9.32
CA GLU A 28 3.98 0.71 8.70
C GLU A 28 4.72 -0.13 9.76
N THR A 29 4.12 -0.26 10.92
CA THR A 29 4.67 -1.10 11.99
C THR A 29 4.73 -2.55 11.50
N PRO A 30 5.90 -3.20 11.50
CA PRO A 30 6.02 -4.59 11.10
C PRO A 30 5.14 -5.50 11.95
N SER A 31 4.47 -6.43 11.30
CA SER A 31 3.58 -7.40 11.95
C SER A 31 3.72 -8.77 11.32
N GLU A 32 3.60 -9.80 12.11
CA GLU A 32 3.42 -11.16 11.61
C GLU A 32 2.10 -11.29 10.85
N PRO A 33 1.98 -12.25 9.91
CA PRO A 33 0.72 -12.51 9.22
C PRO A 33 -0.41 -12.79 10.21
N CYS A 34 -1.46 -11.98 10.15
CA CYS A 34 -2.59 -12.06 11.08
C CYS A 34 -3.87 -11.50 10.44
N ASP A 35 -4.99 -11.70 11.12
CA ASP A 35 -6.22 -10.95 10.85
C ASP A 35 -6.09 -9.57 11.51
N ALA A 36 -5.54 -8.62 10.75
CA ALA A 36 -5.19 -7.30 11.24
C ALA A 36 -6.43 -6.55 11.78
N ARG A 37 -6.25 -5.93 12.93
CA ARG A 37 -7.26 -5.10 13.59
C ARG A 37 -6.68 -3.73 13.91
N PRO A 38 -7.51 -2.67 13.90
CA PRO A 38 -7.03 -1.35 14.28
C PRO A 38 -6.60 -1.34 15.75
N GLU A 39 -5.44 -0.76 16.00
CA GLU A 39 -4.97 -0.51 17.36
C GLU A 39 -5.44 0.86 17.83
N GLU A 40 -5.76 0.98 19.13
CA GLU A 40 -6.24 2.24 19.69
C GLU A 40 -5.23 3.38 19.54
N LEU A 41 -3.94 3.05 19.64
CA LEU A 41 -2.87 4.01 19.47
C LEU A 41 -2.85 4.58 18.04
N ASP A 42 -2.97 3.72 17.02
CA ASP A 42 -2.96 4.15 15.62
C ASP A 42 -4.18 5.02 15.29
N VAL A 43 -5.32 4.68 15.86
CA VAL A 43 -6.53 5.50 15.76
C VAL A 43 -6.32 6.87 16.41
N ALA A 44 -5.71 6.92 17.60
CA ALA A 44 -5.40 8.18 18.30
C ALA A 44 -4.39 9.04 17.50
N ILE A 45 -3.35 8.42 16.94
CA ILE A 45 -2.37 9.08 16.07
C ILE A 45 -3.04 9.66 14.82
N ALA A 46 -3.96 8.91 14.20
CA ALA A 46 -4.70 9.40 13.03
C ALA A 46 -5.52 10.66 13.36
N MET A 47 -6.19 10.65 14.51
CA MET A 47 -6.98 11.79 14.99
C MET A 47 -6.09 13.01 15.28
N ASP A 48 -4.99 12.83 15.99
CA ASP A 48 -4.02 13.89 16.32
C ASP A 48 -3.40 14.50 15.06
N ARG A 49 -2.93 13.67 14.14
CA ARG A 49 -2.38 14.14 12.86
C ARG A 49 -3.41 14.93 12.05
N MET A 50 -4.65 14.45 12.01
CA MET A 50 -5.72 15.15 11.31
C MET A 50 -6.01 16.53 11.92
N GLN A 51 -6.06 16.64 13.24
CA GLN A 51 -6.26 17.90 13.96
C GLN A 51 -5.08 18.88 13.78
N SER A 52 -3.87 18.36 13.62
CA SER A 52 -2.68 19.18 13.43
C SER A 52 -2.59 19.81 12.03
N VAL A 53 -3.15 19.18 11.01
CA VAL A 53 -3.02 19.64 9.60
C VAL A 53 -4.28 20.29 9.05
N THR A 54 -5.42 20.21 9.76
CA THR A 54 -6.68 20.78 9.29
C THR A 54 -7.45 21.48 10.42
N THR A 55 -8.37 22.36 10.03
CA THR A 55 -9.38 22.95 10.93
C THR A 55 -10.71 22.22 10.86
N LEU A 56 -10.76 21.09 10.17
CA LEU A 56 -11.99 20.28 10.09
C LEU A 56 -12.32 19.67 11.45
N PRO A 57 -13.57 19.65 11.85
CA PRO A 57 -13.94 19.04 13.11
C PRO A 57 -13.69 17.52 13.05
N VAL A 58 -12.94 17.03 14.02
CA VAL A 58 -12.64 15.60 14.20
C VAL A 58 -13.15 15.19 15.57
N ASP A 59 -14.45 14.89 15.64
CA ASP A 59 -15.13 14.73 16.92
C ASP A 59 -15.20 13.28 17.36
N ARG A 60 -15.36 12.36 16.42
CA ARG A 60 -15.52 10.94 16.72
C ARG A 60 -15.10 10.04 15.58
N VAL A 61 -14.64 8.85 15.92
CA VAL A 61 -14.46 7.75 14.98
C VAL A 61 -15.78 7.02 14.79
N LEU A 62 -16.24 6.90 13.55
CA LEU A 62 -17.46 6.18 13.19
C LEU A 62 -17.18 4.70 12.96
N HIS A 63 -16.05 4.42 12.33
CA HIS A 63 -15.60 3.07 12.01
C HIS A 63 -14.07 3.07 11.87
N SER A 64 -13.44 1.97 12.24
CA SER A 64 -12.01 1.76 12.04
C SER A 64 -11.75 0.34 11.52
N TRP A 65 -10.72 0.20 10.70
CA TRP A 65 -10.25 -1.08 10.18
C TRP A 65 -8.75 -1.02 9.95
N ALA A 66 -8.14 -2.18 9.86
CA ALA A 66 -6.73 -2.31 9.50
C ALA A 66 -6.56 -3.37 8.42
N GLY A 67 -5.41 -3.38 7.78
CA GLY A 67 -5.04 -4.38 6.80
C GLY A 67 -3.52 -4.44 6.67
N LEU A 68 -2.99 -5.62 6.38
CA LEU A 68 -1.57 -5.82 6.17
C LEU A 68 -1.17 -5.34 4.77
N ARG A 69 0.02 -4.75 4.68
CA ARG A 69 0.71 -4.45 3.44
C ARG A 69 1.94 -5.33 3.32
N ALA A 70 2.17 -5.88 2.14
CA ALA A 70 3.37 -6.65 1.88
C ALA A 70 4.40 -5.77 1.17
N PHE A 71 5.61 -5.72 1.71
CA PHE A 71 6.74 -5.02 1.13
C PHE A 71 7.87 -6.01 0.89
N ALA A 72 8.59 -5.86 -0.23
CA ALA A 72 9.93 -6.40 -0.35
C ALA A 72 10.90 -5.52 0.45
N GLU A 73 12.09 -6.04 0.77
CA GLU A 73 13.09 -5.33 1.59
C GLU A 73 13.45 -3.95 1.03
N ASP A 74 13.54 -3.81 -0.27
CA ASP A 74 13.83 -2.55 -0.96
C ASP A 74 12.57 -1.74 -1.30
N ARG A 75 11.40 -2.18 -0.85
CA ARG A 75 10.09 -1.51 -0.99
C ARG A 75 9.57 -1.39 -2.43
N ARG A 76 10.15 -2.15 -3.37
CA ARG A 76 9.69 -2.19 -4.76
C ARG A 76 8.82 -3.42 -5.01
N PRO A 77 7.83 -3.34 -5.92
CA PRO A 77 7.09 -4.52 -6.34
C PRO A 77 8.00 -5.61 -6.90
N VAL A 78 7.64 -6.85 -6.63
CA VAL A 78 8.31 -8.02 -7.14
C VAL A 78 7.48 -8.61 -8.27
N VAL A 79 8.07 -8.70 -9.46
CA VAL A 79 7.43 -9.27 -10.65
C VAL A 79 8.41 -10.22 -11.34
N GLY A 80 8.00 -11.46 -11.59
CA GLY A 80 8.82 -12.39 -12.35
C GLY A 80 8.55 -13.85 -12.03
N ARG A 81 9.22 -14.74 -12.76
CA ARG A 81 9.12 -16.19 -12.53
C ARG A 81 9.98 -16.60 -11.33
N ASP A 82 9.49 -17.57 -10.56
CA ASP A 82 10.29 -18.18 -9.50
C ASP A 82 11.45 -18.99 -10.13
N PRO A 83 12.69 -18.73 -9.74
CA PRO A 83 13.86 -19.43 -10.31
C PRO A 83 13.86 -20.93 -10.00
N ARG A 84 13.07 -21.37 -9.02
CA ARG A 84 12.92 -22.78 -8.64
C ARG A 84 11.77 -23.47 -9.36
N ASN A 85 10.84 -22.69 -9.94
CA ASN A 85 9.67 -23.17 -10.64
C ASN A 85 9.22 -22.19 -11.71
N ASP A 86 9.56 -22.42 -12.94
CA ASP A 86 9.25 -21.57 -14.09
C ASP A 86 7.75 -21.42 -14.40
N ARG A 87 6.92 -22.29 -13.80
CA ARG A 87 5.45 -22.21 -13.92
C ARG A 87 4.83 -21.26 -12.88
N PHE A 88 5.60 -20.81 -11.91
CA PHE A 88 5.15 -19.88 -10.89
C PHE A 88 5.67 -18.47 -11.18
N CYS A 89 4.76 -17.50 -11.17
CA CYS A 89 5.10 -16.10 -11.39
C CYS A 89 4.69 -15.28 -10.16
N TRP A 90 5.62 -14.52 -9.66
CA TRP A 90 5.42 -13.56 -8.58
C TRP A 90 4.81 -12.27 -9.11
N LEU A 91 3.84 -11.74 -8.39
CA LEU A 91 3.37 -10.36 -8.43
C LEU A 91 3.03 -9.99 -6.99
N ALA A 92 3.99 -9.46 -6.27
CA ALA A 92 3.90 -9.24 -4.83
C ALA A 92 4.63 -7.96 -4.40
N GLY A 93 4.53 -7.60 -3.13
CA GLY A 93 5.27 -6.49 -2.57
C GLY A 93 4.80 -5.10 -3.05
N GLN A 94 3.55 -4.95 -3.48
CA GLN A 94 3.02 -3.66 -3.95
C GLN A 94 2.84 -2.61 -2.85
N GLY A 95 3.01 -3.00 -1.59
CA GLY A 95 2.84 -2.10 -0.44
C GLY A 95 1.46 -1.45 -0.42
N GLY A 96 1.43 -0.14 -0.24
CA GLY A 96 0.20 0.66 -0.26
C GLY A 96 -0.29 1.07 -1.66
N PHE A 97 0.41 0.68 -2.75
CA PHE A 97 0.21 1.20 -4.11
C PHE A 97 -0.39 0.19 -5.08
N GLY A 98 -0.77 -1.01 -4.60
CA GLY A 98 -1.22 -2.11 -5.46
C GLY A 98 -2.37 -1.74 -6.39
N LEU A 99 -3.39 -1.06 -5.89
CA LEU A 99 -4.57 -0.70 -6.68
C LEU A 99 -4.21 0.29 -7.80
N GLN A 100 -3.48 1.34 -7.50
CA GLN A 100 -3.14 2.37 -8.48
C GLN A 100 -2.10 1.91 -9.51
N THR A 101 -1.24 0.94 -9.17
CA THR A 101 -0.22 0.38 -10.07
C THR A 101 -0.72 -0.84 -10.84
N SER A 102 -1.88 -1.40 -10.49
CA SER A 102 -2.40 -2.64 -11.06
C SER A 102 -2.52 -2.66 -12.58
N PRO A 103 -2.93 -1.58 -13.29
CA PRO A 103 -3.00 -1.62 -14.75
C PRO A 103 -1.62 -1.78 -15.41
N ALA A 104 -0.62 -1.03 -14.91
CA ALA A 104 0.74 -1.10 -15.45
C ALA A 104 1.43 -2.42 -15.08
N LEU A 105 1.33 -2.85 -13.82
CA LEU A 105 1.90 -4.13 -13.38
C LEU A 105 1.23 -5.32 -14.06
N GLY A 106 -0.07 -5.27 -14.27
CA GLY A 106 -0.80 -6.31 -15.01
C GLY A 106 -0.34 -6.44 -16.45
N ALA A 107 -0.19 -5.32 -17.17
CA ALA A 107 0.33 -5.31 -18.54
C ALA A 107 1.77 -5.85 -18.59
N LEU A 108 2.59 -5.49 -17.62
CA LEU A 108 3.97 -5.92 -17.49
C LEU A 108 4.07 -7.44 -17.28
N VAL A 109 3.28 -7.99 -16.34
CA VAL A 109 3.23 -9.44 -16.10
C VAL A 109 2.75 -10.18 -17.32
N ALA A 110 1.71 -9.70 -18.00
CA ALA A 110 1.19 -10.31 -19.22
C ALA A 110 2.25 -10.33 -20.33
N ALA A 111 2.99 -9.25 -20.53
CA ALA A 111 4.08 -9.19 -21.50
C ALA A 111 5.21 -10.17 -21.15
N HIS A 112 5.59 -10.24 -19.88
CA HIS A 112 6.61 -11.17 -19.38
C HIS A 112 6.22 -12.64 -19.60
N LEU A 113 4.97 -12.99 -19.31
CA LEU A 113 4.48 -14.35 -19.47
C LEU A 113 4.35 -14.78 -20.93
N ASN A 114 3.92 -13.87 -21.82
CA ASN A 114 3.64 -14.18 -23.22
C ASN A 114 4.90 -14.12 -24.11
N HIS A 115 5.84 -13.25 -23.81
CA HIS A 115 6.94 -12.95 -24.73
C HIS A 115 8.32 -13.21 -24.13
N GLY A 116 8.41 -13.63 -22.85
CA GLY A 116 9.69 -13.74 -22.16
C GLY A 116 10.44 -12.39 -22.07
N ALA A 117 9.74 -11.29 -22.26
CA ALA A 117 10.34 -9.96 -22.29
C ALA A 117 10.94 -9.63 -20.93
N VAL A 118 12.24 -9.33 -20.91
CA VAL A 118 12.89 -8.68 -19.78
C VAL A 118 12.30 -7.27 -19.72
N VAL A 119 11.68 -6.96 -18.60
CA VAL A 119 11.24 -5.58 -18.36
C VAL A 119 12.49 -4.75 -18.17
N ASN A 120 12.79 -3.92 -19.18
CA ASN A 120 13.82 -2.90 -19.05
C ASN A 120 13.36 -1.86 -18.01
N GLY A 121 14.02 -1.81 -16.90
CA GLY A 121 13.74 -0.85 -15.85
C GLY A 121 13.82 -1.49 -14.46
N ASP A 122 13.80 -0.69 -13.47
CA ASP A 122 14.09 -0.92 -12.05
C ASP A 122 13.32 -2.04 -11.31
N ILE A 123 12.75 -3.01 -12.01
CA ILE A 123 12.08 -4.18 -11.41
C ILE A 123 13.00 -5.38 -11.58
N ASP A 124 13.79 -5.67 -10.57
CA ASP A 124 14.68 -6.81 -10.53
C ASP A 124 13.95 -8.03 -9.96
N ILE A 125 13.75 -9.04 -10.82
CA ILE A 125 13.07 -10.29 -10.47
C ILE A 125 13.94 -11.23 -9.63
N HIS A 126 15.24 -10.99 -9.54
CA HIS A 126 16.17 -11.85 -8.80
C HIS A 126 16.27 -11.51 -7.30
N ARG A 127 15.66 -10.42 -6.87
CA ARG A 127 15.78 -9.85 -5.52
C ARG A 127 15.15 -10.66 -4.39
N LEU A 128 14.24 -11.59 -4.69
CA LEU A 128 13.63 -12.45 -3.68
C LEU A 128 14.53 -13.56 -3.15
N PHE A 129 15.70 -13.77 -3.78
CA PHE A 129 16.49 -14.96 -3.57
C PHE A 129 17.99 -14.67 -3.34
N SER A 130 18.34 -13.41 -3.15
CA SER A 130 19.71 -12.97 -2.78
C SER A 130 19.93 -12.92 -1.28
#